data_599f99572dc7296559c5bc7203e4f6c0
#
_entry.id   599f99572dc7296559c5bc7203e4f6c0
#
_cell.length_a   1.000
_cell.length_b   1.000
_cell.length_c   1.000
_cell.angle_alpha   90.00
_cell.angle_beta   90.00
_cell.angle_gamma   90.00
#
_symmetry.space_group_name_H-M   'P 1'
#
loop_
_entity.id
_entity.type
_entity.pdbx_description
1 polymer ?
#
loop_
_entity_poly.entity_id
_entity_poly.type
_entity_poly.pdbx_seq_one_letter_code
_entity_poly.pdbx_strand_id
1 'polypeptide(L)'
;MNSDISSLSHSKWNCKYHIVFAPKYRRQEIYGKLKADIGQILRKLCDTKKVEIIEANACPDHIHMLVKIPPNISVAQFMGYLKGKSTLMIFDRHANLKYKYGNRHFWCRGYYVDTVGRNEAKIAEYVRNQLQEDIMSDQISMKKYYDPFTGGKRE
;
A
#
# COMPACT_ATOMS: atom_id res chain seq x y z
N MET A 1 -27.16 5.56 -8.67
CA MET A 1 -26.30 6.50 -7.92
C MET A 1 -24.84 6.10 -8.14
N ASN A 2 -24.03 6.99 -8.60
CA ASN A 2 -22.63 6.69 -8.86
C ASN A 2 -21.86 6.75 -7.54
N SER A 3 -21.58 5.57 -6.96
CA SER A 3 -20.88 5.45 -5.67
C SER A 3 -19.41 5.89 -5.72
N ASP A 4 -18.88 6.12 -6.93
CA ASP A 4 -17.48 6.47 -7.10
C ASP A 4 -17.19 7.95 -6.84
N ILE A 5 -18.21 8.79 -6.84
CA ILE A 5 -18.02 10.22 -6.71
C ILE A 5 -18.07 10.60 -5.24
N SER A 6 -16.99 11.21 -4.76
CA SER A 6 -16.88 11.76 -3.41
C SER A 6 -17.11 13.26 -3.42
N SER A 7 -17.43 13.81 -2.26
CA SER A 7 -17.63 15.25 -2.12
C SER A 7 -16.81 15.81 -0.96
N LEU A 8 -16.27 17.00 -1.17
CA LEU A 8 -15.57 17.83 -0.21
C LEU A 8 -16.26 19.17 -0.20
N SER A 9 -16.99 19.50 0.88
CA SER A 9 -17.70 20.77 1.01
C SER A 9 -18.56 21.08 -0.23
N HIS A 10 -18.05 21.86 -1.17
CA HIS A 10 -18.76 22.25 -2.40
C HIS A 10 -18.20 21.57 -3.66
N SER A 11 -17.27 20.63 -3.51
CA SER A 11 -16.62 19.97 -4.63
C SER A 11 -16.91 18.48 -4.65
N LYS A 12 -17.18 17.96 -5.84
CA LYS A 12 -17.24 16.52 -6.08
C LYS A 12 -15.95 16.08 -6.75
N TRP A 13 -15.46 14.87 -6.42
CA TRP A 13 -14.17 14.41 -6.93
C TRP A 13 -14.12 12.90 -7.05
N ASN A 14 -13.21 12.42 -7.89
CA ASN A 14 -12.96 11.01 -8.12
C ASN A 14 -11.51 10.83 -8.57
N CYS A 15 -10.58 11.11 -7.67
CA CYS A 15 -9.14 11.10 -7.96
C CYS A 15 -8.54 9.78 -7.53
N LYS A 16 -8.36 8.88 -8.49
CA LYS A 16 -7.85 7.52 -8.25
C LYS A 16 -6.48 7.36 -8.88
N TYR A 17 -5.62 6.64 -8.16
CA TYR A 17 -4.22 6.42 -8.57
C TYR A 17 -3.81 4.98 -8.28
N HIS A 18 -3.04 4.41 -9.21
CA HIS A 18 -2.28 3.21 -8.99
C HIS A 18 -0.87 3.60 -8.57
N ILE A 19 -0.44 3.19 -7.38
CA ILE A 19 0.85 3.58 -6.81
C ILE A 19 1.64 2.32 -6.49
N VAL A 20 2.94 2.34 -6.84
CA VAL A 20 3.86 1.25 -6.52
C VAL A 20 5.08 1.84 -5.82
N PHE A 21 5.49 1.26 -4.72
CA PHE A 21 6.71 1.65 -4.02
C PHE A 21 7.35 0.43 -3.36
N ALA A 22 8.64 0.53 -3.07
CA ALA A 22 9.43 -0.63 -2.69
C ALA A 22 10.36 -0.34 -1.51
N PRO A 23 10.71 -1.37 -0.72
CA PRO A 23 11.79 -1.25 0.25
C PRO A 23 13.11 -0.83 -0.39
N LYS A 24 13.96 -0.16 0.38
CA LYS A 24 15.27 0.28 -0.07
C LYS A 24 16.06 -0.92 -0.61
N TYR A 25 16.65 -0.74 -1.79
CA TYR A 25 17.35 -1.79 -2.55
C TYR A 25 16.44 -2.94 -3.01
N ARG A 26 15.13 -2.75 -3.00
CA ARG A 26 14.12 -3.78 -3.32
C ARG A 26 14.37 -5.09 -2.57
N ARG A 27 14.75 -4.97 -1.30
CA ARG A 27 14.96 -6.15 -0.44
C ARG A 27 13.66 -6.92 -0.27
N GLN A 28 13.74 -8.24 -0.37
CA GLN A 28 12.59 -9.13 -0.15
C GLN A 28 12.39 -9.33 1.34
N GLU A 29 11.86 -8.33 2.03
CA GLU A 29 11.67 -8.33 3.48
C GLU A 29 10.21 -8.48 3.91
N ILE A 30 9.28 -8.28 2.98
CA ILE A 30 7.85 -8.15 3.32
C ILE A 30 7.20 -9.53 3.40
N TYR A 31 7.41 -10.19 4.55
CA TYR A 31 6.86 -11.50 4.85
C TYR A 31 6.29 -11.56 6.27
N GLY A 32 5.45 -12.53 6.55
CA GLY A 32 5.00 -12.90 7.88
C GLY A 32 4.46 -11.73 8.68
N LYS A 33 4.99 -11.57 9.89
CA LYS A 33 4.55 -10.51 10.80
C LYS A 33 4.86 -9.11 10.27
N LEU A 34 6.01 -8.93 9.62
CA LEU A 34 6.34 -7.62 9.03
C LEU A 34 5.33 -7.24 7.94
N LYS A 35 4.93 -8.18 7.10
CA LYS A 35 3.91 -7.97 6.08
C LYS A 35 2.58 -7.54 6.71
N ALA A 36 2.15 -8.22 7.75
CA ALA A 36 0.91 -7.89 8.46
C ALA A 36 0.99 -6.50 9.09
N ASP A 37 2.10 -6.18 9.73
CA ASP A 37 2.31 -4.87 10.37
C ASP A 37 2.34 -3.74 9.33
N ILE A 38 3.04 -3.93 8.22
CA ILE A 38 3.09 -2.95 7.12
C ILE A 38 1.69 -2.66 6.60
N GLY A 39 0.89 -3.69 6.34
CA GLY A 39 -0.47 -3.52 5.86
C GLY A 39 -1.33 -2.74 6.84
N GLN A 40 -1.25 -3.04 8.12
CA GLN A 40 -1.99 -2.34 9.17
C GLN A 40 -1.54 -0.87 9.28
N ILE A 41 -0.24 -0.64 9.24
CA ILE A 41 0.34 0.71 9.32
C ILE A 41 -0.13 1.56 8.13
N LEU A 42 0.00 1.04 6.92
CA LEU A 42 -0.39 1.77 5.72
C LEU A 42 -1.90 2.07 5.71
N ARG A 43 -2.72 1.10 6.09
CA ARG A 43 -4.17 1.30 6.21
C ARG A 43 -4.50 2.42 7.19
N LYS A 44 -3.90 2.40 8.37
CA LYS A 44 -4.12 3.41 9.40
C LYS A 44 -3.72 4.81 8.93
N LEU A 45 -2.57 4.90 8.26
CA LEU A 45 -2.08 6.19 7.75
C LEU A 45 -2.96 6.72 6.61
N CYS A 46 -3.46 5.85 5.74
CA CYS A 46 -4.42 6.22 4.72
C CYS A 46 -5.71 6.75 5.35
N ASP A 47 -6.24 6.06 6.36
CA ASP A 47 -7.45 6.49 7.06
C ASP A 47 -7.28 7.88 7.69
N THR A 48 -6.13 8.15 8.28
CA THR A 48 -5.82 9.44 8.90
C THR A 48 -5.90 10.59 7.89
N LYS A 49 -5.50 10.35 6.64
CA LYS A 49 -5.55 11.34 5.56
C LYS A 49 -6.82 11.24 4.71
N LYS A 50 -7.78 10.41 5.11
CA LYS A 50 -9.02 10.16 4.37
C LYS A 50 -8.76 9.66 2.95
N VAL A 51 -7.69 8.91 2.77
CA VAL A 51 -7.37 8.22 1.52
C VAL A 51 -8.00 6.85 1.58
N GLU A 52 -8.86 6.55 0.61
CA GLU A 52 -9.51 5.25 0.51
C GLU A 52 -8.61 4.26 -0.23
N ILE A 53 -8.39 3.09 0.35
CA ILE A 53 -7.71 1.99 -0.32
C ILE A 53 -8.79 1.16 -1.02
N ILE A 54 -8.79 1.19 -2.35
CA ILE A 54 -9.73 0.41 -3.16
C ILE A 54 -9.25 -1.04 -3.26
N GLU A 55 -7.96 -1.21 -3.54
CA GLU A 55 -7.30 -2.51 -3.57
C GLU A 55 -5.84 -2.31 -3.20
N ALA A 56 -5.22 -3.26 -2.52
CA ALA A 56 -3.81 -3.19 -2.21
C ALA A 56 -3.22 -4.59 -2.04
N ASN A 57 -1.93 -4.69 -2.31
CA ASN A 57 -1.19 -5.93 -2.20
C ASN A 57 0.24 -5.65 -1.74
N ALA A 58 0.66 -6.36 -0.70
CA ALA A 58 2.03 -6.33 -0.20
C ALA A 58 2.79 -7.54 -0.75
N CYS A 59 3.60 -7.29 -1.77
CA CYS A 59 4.51 -8.28 -2.33
C CYS A 59 5.82 -8.27 -1.53
N PRO A 60 6.67 -9.32 -1.63
CA PRO A 60 7.91 -9.39 -0.83
C PRO A 60 8.84 -8.20 -1.01
N ASP A 61 8.92 -7.61 -2.19
CA ASP A 61 9.84 -6.52 -2.51
C ASP A 61 9.15 -5.23 -2.97
N HIS A 62 7.82 -5.15 -2.87
CA HIS A 62 7.10 -3.93 -3.26
C HIS A 62 5.66 -3.94 -2.76
N ILE A 63 5.06 -2.76 -2.78
CA ILE A 63 3.65 -2.54 -2.46
C ILE A 63 2.94 -2.02 -3.70
N HIS A 64 1.80 -2.60 -4.04
CA HIS A 64 0.84 -2.07 -5.02
C HIS A 64 -0.37 -1.53 -4.29
N MET A 65 -0.79 -0.33 -4.62
CA MET A 65 -2.00 0.27 -4.04
C MET A 65 -2.82 0.95 -5.13
N LEU A 66 -4.12 0.68 -5.13
CA LEU A 66 -5.10 1.45 -5.87
C LEU A 66 -5.84 2.30 -4.83
N VAL A 67 -5.67 3.61 -4.88
CA VAL A 67 -6.17 4.53 -3.86
C VAL A 67 -6.97 5.67 -4.46
N LYS A 68 -7.86 6.21 -3.63
CA LYS A 68 -8.62 7.41 -3.95
C LYS A 68 -8.18 8.51 -2.98
N ILE A 69 -7.54 9.55 -3.53
CA ILE A 69 -6.91 10.61 -2.74
C ILE A 69 -7.74 11.89 -2.85
N PRO A 70 -8.12 12.53 -1.72
CA PRO A 70 -8.83 13.81 -1.74
C PRO A 70 -8.03 14.89 -2.49
N PRO A 71 -8.69 15.75 -3.27
CA PRO A 71 -7.99 16.74 -4.10
C PRO A 71 -7.27 17.84 -3.31
N ASN A 72 -7.52 17.95 -2.01
CA ASN A 72 -6.82 18.92 -1.16
C ASN A 72 -5.41 18.45 -0.76
N ILE A 73 -5.01 17.24 -1.16
CA ILE A 73 -3.68 16.69 -0.91
C ILE A 73 -3.07 16.28 -2.25
N SER A 74 -1.83 16.68 -2.52
CA SER A 74 -1.12 16.18 -3.70
C SER A 74 -0.65 14.75 -3.48
N VAL A 75 -0.42 14.02 -4.56
CA VAL A 75 0.18 12.67 -4.49
C VAL A 75 1.53 12.74 -3.79
N ALA A 76 2.35 13.75 -4.11
CA ALA A 76 3.68 13.91 -3.51
C ALA A 76 3.59 14.12 -1.99
N GLN A 77 2.68 14.96 -1.52
CA GLN A 77 2.46 15.18 -0.09
C GLN A 77 2.00 13.90 0.60
N PHE A 78 1.05 13.20 -0.01
CA PHE A 78 0.56 11.93 0.53
C PHE A 78 1.67 10.89 0.63
N MET A 79 2.46 10.71 -0.44
CA MET A 79 3.54 9.73 -0.46
C MET A 79 4.66 10.07 0.50
N GLY A 80 5.00 11.36 0.65
CA GLY A 80 5.97 11.81 1.66
C GLY A 80 5.51 11.47 3.08
N TYR A 81 4.24 11.73 3.37
CA TYR A 81 3.63 11.37 4.65
C TYR A 81 3.62 9.85 4.86
N LEU A 82 3.11 9.11 3.88
CA LEU A 82 2.95 7.66 3.98
C LEU A 82 4.29 6.96 4.19
N LYS A 83 5.29 7.29 3.38
CA LYS A 83 6.62 6.67 3.47
C LYS A 83 7.36 7.09 4.75
N GLY A 84 7.29 8.36 5.11
CA GLY A 84 7.97 8.87 6.32
C GLY A 84 7.38 8.31 7.60
N LYS A 85 6.07 8.39 7.77
CA LYS A 85 5.41 7.90 8.98
C LYS A 85 5.47 6.38 9.09
N SER A 86 5.29 5.66 7.97
CA SER A 86 5.37 4.21 7.99
C SER A 86 6.78 3.72 8.35
N THR A 87 7.82 4.39 7.87
CA THR A 87 9.20 4.07 8.26
C THR A 87 9.38 4.10 9.77
N LEU A 88 8.93 5.17 10.42
CA LEU A 88 9.03 5.32 11.87
C LEU A 88 8.29 4.20 12.60
N MET A 89 7.08 3.90 12.16
CA MET A 89 6.25 2.86 12.79
C MET A 89 6.81 1.46 12.56
N ILE A 90 7.35 1.20 11.37
CA ILE A 90 7.99 -0.09 11.06
C ILE A 90 9.22 -0.30 11.94
N PHE A 91 10.09 0.71 12.05
CA PHE A 91 11.30 0.61 12.85
C PHE A 91 11.00 0.55 14.36
N ASP A 92 9.90 1.13 14.80
CA ASP A 92 9.46 1.01 16.19
C ASP A 92 9.04 -0.43 16.53
N ARG A 93 8.32 -1.08 15.62
CA ARG A 93 7.86 -2.47 15.81
C ARG A 93 8.92 -3.51 15.50
N HIS A 94 9.87 -3.19 14.63
CA HIS A 94 10.92 -4.11 14.13
C HIS A 94 12.29 -3.44 14.25
N ALA A 95 12.78 -3.32 15.48
CA ALA A 95 14.01 -2.59 15.78
C ALA A 95 15.25 -3.14 15.06
N ASN A 96 15.27 -4.44 14.77
CA ASN A 96 16.37 -5.05 14.02
C ASN A 96 16.47 -4.51 12.58
N LEU A 97 15.36 -4.15 11.96
CA LEU A 97 15.36 -3.56 10.63
C LEU A 97 15.93 -2.16 10.62
N LYS A 98 15.77 -1.43 11.70
CA LYS A 98 16.29 -0.07 11.83
C LYS A 98 17.81 -0.03 11.58
N TYR A 99 18.54 -0.97 12.14
CA TYR A 99 19.99 -1.07 11.93
C TYR A 99 20.33 -1.49 10.52
N LYS A 100 19.59 -2.47 9.98
CA LYS A 100 19.80 -2.98 8.62
C LYS A 100 19.63 -1.89 7.57
N TYR A 101 18.72 -0.93 7.79
CA TYR A 101 18.41 0.16 6.86
C TYR A 101 19.10 1.48 7.25
N GLY A 102 20.11 1.44 8.10
CA GLY A 102 20.90 2.62 8.45
C GLY A 102 20.14 3.66 9.27
N ASN A 103 19.13 3.27 10.01
CA ASN A 103 18.34 4.10 10.93
C ASN A 103 17.54 5.23 10.26
N ARG A 104 17.38 5.24 8.92
CA ARG A 104 16.80 6.39 8.23
C ARG A 104 15.57 6.07 7.39
N HIS A 105 15.71 5.19 6.42
CA HIS A 105 14.68 4.98 5.41
C HIS A 105 14.44 3.50 5.18
N PHE A 106 13.19 3.08 5.32
CA PHE A 106 12.78 1.73 4.96
C PHE A 106 12.52 1.62 3.45
N TRP A 107 11.95 2.66 2.85
CA TRP A 107 11.52 2.64 1.45
C TRP A 107 12.57 3.23 0.52
N CYS A 108 12.59 2.76 -0.73
CA CYS A 108 13.35 3.39 -1.81
C CYS A 108 12.91 4.84 -1.98
N ARG A 109 13.81 5.67 -2.47
CA ARG A 109 13.46 7.01 -2.93
C ARG A 109 12.52 6.88 -4.13
N GLY A 110 11.50 7.72 -4.17
CA GLY A 110 10.56 7.73 -5.28
C GLY A 110 9.47 6.67 -5.20
N TYR A 111 8.64 6.64 -6.22
CA TYR A 111 7.52 5.72 -6.37
C TYR A 111 7.02 5.81 -7.81
N TYR A 112 6.27 4.79 -8.25
CA TYR A 112 5.53 4.85 -9.49
C TYR A 112 4.10 5.29 -9.20
N VAL A 113 3.55 6.19 -10.03
CA VAL A 113 2.14 6.58 -9.92
C VAL A 113 1.53 6.71 -11.31
N ASP A 114 0.30 6.22 -11.44
CA ASP A 114 -0.50 6.32 -12.65
C ASP A 114 -1.92 6.71 -12.27
N THR A 115 -2.57 7.51 -13.11
CA THR A 115 -3.96 7.87 -12.90
C THR A 115 -4.88 6.74 -13.36
N VAL A 116 -5.99 6.57 -12.63
CA VAL A 116 -6.96 5.52 -12.91
C VAL A 116 -8.31 6.18 -13.20
N GLY A 117 -8.88 5.86 -14.35
CA GLY A 117 -10.20 6.34 -14.74
C GLY A 117 -11.22 5.21 -14.76
N ARG A 118 -11.85 5.00 -15.91
CA ARG A 118 -12.89 3.99 -16.08
C ARG A 118 -12.38 2.55 -16.04
N ASN A 119 -11.05 2.35 -16.06
CA ASN A 119 -10.41 1.04 -16.02
C ASN A 119 -10.14 0.55 -14.60
N GLU A 120 -10.79 1.13 -13.59
CA GLU A 120 -10.57 0.79 -12.18
C GLU A 120 -10.67 -0.72 -11.92
N ALA A 121 -11.72 -1.37 -12.45
CA ALA A 121 -11.93 -2.80 -12.23
C ALA A 121 -10.78 -3.65 -12.75
N LYS A 122 -10.22 -3.29 -13.92
CA LYS A 122 -9.06 -3.99 -14.49
C LYS A 122 -7.80 -3.78 -13.67
N ILE A 123 -7.59 -2.57 -13.18
CA ILE A 123 -6.42 -2.26 -12.34
C ILE A 123 -6.53 -2.99 -11.00
N ALA A 124 -7.71 -2.99 -10.38
CA ALA A 124 -7.95 -3.71 -9.13
C ALA A 124 -7.70 -5.22 -9.29
N GLU A 125 -8.16 -5.79 -10.39
CA GLU A 125 -7.93 -7.19 -10.74
C GLU A 125 -6.42 -7.47 -10.91
N TYR A 126 -5.71 -6.60 -11.62
CA TYR A 126 -4.27 -6.73 -11.80
C TYR A 126 -3.53 -6.76 -10.45
N VAL A 127 -3.84 -5.82 -9.56
CA VAL A 127 -3.23 -5.75 -8.22
C VAL A 127 -3.50 -7.04 -7.45
N ARG A 128 -4.72 -7.56 -7.54
CA ARG A 128 -5.11 -8.81 -6.88
C ARG A 128 -4.36 -10.02 -7.44
N ASN A 129 -4.19 -10.08 -8.76
CA ASN A 129 -3.51 -11.18 -9.43
C ASN A 129 -2.02 -11.23 -9.11
N GLN A 130 -1.38 -10.08 -8.93
CA GLN A 130 0.01 -10.01 -8.48
C GLN A 130 0.20 -10.71 -7.14
N LEU A 131 -0.78 -10.60 -6.26
CA LEU A 131 -0.77 -11.30 -4.99
C LEU A 131 -0.76 -12.81 -5.16
N GLN A 132 -1.60 -13.33 -6.06
CA GLN A 132 -1.70 -14.77 -6.30
C GLN A 132 -0.41 -15.33 -6.90
N GLU A 133 0.17 -14.63 -7.85
CA GLU A 133 1.45 -15.02 -8.44
C GLU A 133 2.55 -15.07 -7.40
N ASP A 134 2.59 -14.09 -6.51
CA ASP A 134 3.56 -14.02 -5.43
C ASP A 134 3.45 -15.21 -4.48
N ILE A 135 2.23 -15.52 -4.07
CA ILE A 135 1.96 -16.66 -3.18
C ILE A 135 2.43 -17.98 -3.84
N MET A 136 2.15 -18.13 -5.12
CA MET A 136 2.53 -19.34 -5.87
C MET A 136 4.04 -19.44 -6.05
N SER A 137 4.70 -18.34 -6.38
CA SER A 137 6.16 -18.32 -6.62
C SER A 137 6.96 -18.61 -5.35
N ASP A 138 6.47 -18.16 -4.21
CA ASP A 138 7.14 -18.35 -2.92
C ASP A 138 6.80 -19.69 -2.27
N GLN A 139 5.92 -20.48 -2.88
CA GLN A 139 5.44 -21.75 -2.34
C GLN A 139 4.84 -21.60 -0.94
N ILE A 140 4.32 -20.44 -0.64
CA ILE A 140 3.69 -20.19 0.64
C ILE A 140 2.35 -20.92 0.68
N SER A 141 2.10 -21.63 1.79
CA SER A 141 0.83 -22.32 1.97
C SER A 141 -0.34 -21.33 1.91
N MET A 142 -1.24 -21.54 0.98
CA MET A 142 -2.46 -20.74 0.84
C MET A 142 -3.28 -20.67 2.15
N LYS A 143 -3.18 -21.71 2.95
CA LYS A 143 -3.90 -21.80 4.23
C LYS A 143 -3.38 -20.80 5.27
N LYS A 144 -2.15 -20.32 5.12
CA LYS A 144 -1.52 -19.39 6.06
C LYS A 144 -1.49 -17.95 5.54
N TYR A 145 -2.03 -17.71 4.36
CA TYR A 145 -2.02 -16.37 3.84
C TYR A 145 -2.94 -15.44 4.65
N TYR A 146 -2.41 -14.30 5.02
CA TYR A 146 -3.13 -13.26 5.73
C TYR A 146 -3.03 -11.96 4.92
N ASP A 147 -4.18 -11.37 4.61
CA ASP A 147 -4.21 -10.08 3.91
C ASP A 147 -4.03 -8.96 4.93
N PRO A 148 -2.89 -8.26 4.93
CA PRO A 148 -2.62 -7.23 5.90
C PRO A 148 -3.53 -6.01 5.79
N PHE A 149 -4.15 -5.79 4.62
CA PHE A 149 -4.99 -4.62 4.39
C PHE A 149 -6.43 -4.85 4.84
N THR A 150 -6.95 -6.05 4.73
CA THR A 150 -8.32 -6.39 5.15
C THR A 150 -8.38 -7.03 6.52
N GLY A 151 -7.26 -7.55 7.01
CA GLY A 151 -7.20 -8.25 8.29
C GLY A 151 -7.77 -9.66 8.25
N GLY A 152 -8.03 -10.19 7.05
CA GLY A 152 -8.62 -11.51 6.86
C GLY A 152 -7.75 -12.45 6.04
N LYS A 153 -8.16 -13.70 5.95
CA LYS A 153 -7.54 -14.67 5.04
C LYS A 153 -8.21 -14.54 3.66
N ARG A 154 -7.41 -14.44 2.61
CA ARG A 154 -7.91 -14.58 1.25
C ARG A 154 -7.86 -16.05 0.86
N GLU A 155 -8.97 -16.51 0.41
CA GLU A 155 -9.08 -17.85 -0.17
C GLU A 155 -8.55 -17.89 -1.60
#